data_a377506c13080159b295f018ac822446
#
_entry.id   a377506c13080159b295f018ac822446
#
_cell.length_a   1.000
_cell.length_b   1.000
_cell.length_c   1.000
_cell.angle_alpha   90.00
_cell.angle_beta   90.00
_cell.angle_gamma   90.00
#
_symmetry.space_group_name_H-M   'P 1'
#
loop_
_entity.id
_entity.type
_entity.pdbx_description
1 polymer ?
#
loop_
_entity_poly.entity_id
_entity_poly.type
_entity_poly.pdbx_seq_one_letter_code
_entity_poly.pdbx_strand_id
1 'polypeptide(L)'
;WRARVIERYYWTPQGGADGDYVVWAKEVPGITRAWTYRHWMGTGTVGVMIAGSDLINPIPEESTETAARQHIEPLAPVAGSDLYVFRPVAHTVDFHIRVTPDTPEIRAAITAELRSFLLRDGYPQGELKVSRISEAISGANGEYSHQLLAPAENISIAKNELAVLGTISWA
;
A
#
# COMPACT_ATOMS: atom_id res chain seq x y z
N TRP A 1 -3.08 -7.22 -19.36
CA TRP A 1 -2.92 -8.60 -19.81
C TRP A 1 -1.46 -9.07 -19.73
N ARG A 2 -0.48 -8.36 -20.35
CA ARG A 2 0.94 -8.74 -20.39
C ARG A 2 1.58 -8.90 -19.01
N ALA A 3 1.35 -7.98 -18.09
CA ALA A 3 1.87 -8.03 -16.72
C ALA A 3 1.38 -9.28 -15.96
N ARG A 4 0.09 -9.63 -16.09
CA ARG A 4 -0.51 -10.84 -15.49
C ARG A 4 0.08 -12.13 -16.04
N VAL A 5 0.41 -12.18 -17.33
CA VAL A 5 1.05 -13.35 -17.95
C VAL A 5 2.48 -13.52 -17.44
N ILE A 6 3.24 -12.44 -17.37
CA ILE A 6 4.61 -12.44 -16.85
C ILE A 6 4.61 -12.84 -15.36
N GLU A 7 3.71 -12.29 -14.56
CA GLU A 7 3.57 -12.62 -13.13
C GLU A 7 3.25 -14.11 -12.95
N ARG A 8 2.34 -14.68 -13.77
CA ARG A 8 1.99 -16.11 -13.71
C ARG A 8 3.13 -17.04 -14.19
N TYR A 9 4.03 -16.55 -15.01
CA TYR A 9 5.21 -17.32 -15.46
C TYR A 9 6.27 -17.40 -14.35
N TYR A 10 6.43 -16.35 -13.56
CA TYR A 10 7.34 -16.34 -12.40
C TYR A 10 6.78 -17.09 -11.18
N TRP A 11 5.47 -17.11 -11.03
CA TRP A 11 4.79 -17.79 -9.92
C TRP A 11 4.02 -19.00 -10.43
N THR A 12 4.73 -20.13 -10.57
CA THR A 12 4.07 -21.41 -10.86
C THR A 12 3.19 -21.78 -9.65
N PRO A 13 1.86 -22.03 -9.85
CA PRO A 13 0.98 -22.41 -8.75
C PRO A 13 1.52 -23.62 -7.98
N GLN A 14 1.67 -23.47 -6.68
CA GLN A 14 2.21 -24.52 -5.79
C GLN A 14 1.15 -25.09 -4.83
N GLY A 15 -0.14 -24.75 -5.07
CA GLY A 15 -1.25 -25.29 -4.30
C GLY A 15 -1.36 -24.71 -2.90
N GLY A 16 -1.13 -23.40 -2.72
CA GLY A 16 -1.29 -22.68 -1.45
C GLY A 16 0.01 -22.12 -0.87
N ALA A 17 0.99 -21.86 -1.70
CA ALA A 17 2.14 -21.03 -1.33
C ALA A 17 1.73 -19.56 -1.17
N ASP A 18 2.52 -18.77 -0.43
CA ASP A 18 2.22 -17.36 -0.16
C ASP A 18 1.93 -16.56 -1.43
N GLY A 19 2.67 -16.85 -2.52
CA GLY A 19 2.47 -16.21 -3.82
C GLY A 19 1.14 -16.53 -4.49
N ASP A 20 0.59 -17.73 -4.28
CA ASP A 20 -0.68 -18.12 -4.86
C ASP A 20 -1.83 -17.25 -4.32
N TYR A 21 -1.85 -17.00 -3.02
CA TYR A 21 -2.84 -16.12 -2.38
C TYR A 21 -2.78 -14.69 -2.90
N VAL A 22 -1.57 -14.17 -3.16
CA VAL A 22 -1.38 -12.84 -3.76
C VAL A 22 -1.95 -12.80 -5.18
N VAL A 23 -1.70 -13.83 -5.98
CA VAL A 23 -2.22 -13.93 -7.36
C VAL A 23 -3.75 -14.01 -7.35
N TRP A 24 -4.32 -14.90 -6.55
CA TRP A 24 -5.77 -15.05 -6.44
C TRP A 24 -6.45 -13.76 -5.94
N ALA A 25 -5.87 -13.07 -4.96
CA ALA A 25 -6.41 -11.80 -4.48
C ALA A 25 -6.44 -10.75 -5.61
N LYS A 26 -5.40 -10.66 -6.43
CA LYS A 26 -5.31 -9.70 -7.55
C LYS A 26 -6.21 -10.05 -8.74
N GLU A 27 -6.82 -11.22 -8.78
CA GLU A 27 -7.83 -11.57 -9.78
C GLU A 27 -9.16 -10.85 -9.51
N VAL A 28 -9.38 -10.39 -8.28
CA VAL A 28 -10.60 -9.66 -7.89
C VAL A 28 -10.49 -8.19 -8.32
N PRO A 29 -11.52 -7.65 -9.01
CA PRO A 29 -11.53 -6.24 -9.43
C PRO A 29 -11.36 -5.28 -8.25
N GLY A 30 -10.51 -4.27 -8.42
CA GLY A 30 -10.21 -3.28 -7.38
C GLY A 30 -9.01 -3.63 -6.50
N ILE A 31 -8.52 -4.86 -6.54
CA ILE A 31 -7.31 -5.30 -5.82
C ILE A 31 -6.12 -5.30 -6.77
N THR A 32 -5.11 -4.50 -6.46
CA THR A 32 -3.87 -4.41 -7.25
C THR A 32 -2.66 -4.84 -6.45
N ARG A 33 -2.78 -4.84 -5.12
CA ARG A 33 -1.73 -5.22 -4.19
C ARG A 33 -2.29 -6.17 -3.14
N ALA A 34 -1.51 -7.18 -2.75
CA ALA A 34 -1.87 -8.10 -1.67
C ALA A 34 -0.60 -8.60 -0.98
N TRP A 35 -0.74 -8.95 0.30
CA TRP A 35 0.33 -9.52 1.12
C TRP A 35 -0.21 -10.71 1.89
N THR A 36 0.57 -11.78 1.96
CA THR A 36 0.21 -13.00 2.67
C THR A 36 1.00 -13.10 3.97
N TYR A 37 0.32 -13.47 5.04
CA TYR A 37 0.89 -13.64 6.38
C TYR A 37 0.62 -15.05 6.89
N ARG A 38 1.68 -15.82 7.06
CA ARG A 38 1.58 -17.14 7.72
C ARG A 38 1.29 -16.95 9.19
N HIS A 39 0.45 -17.82 9.74
CA HIS A 39 0.09 -17.82 11.16
C HIS A 39 -0.48 -16.48 11.66
N TRP A 40 -1.31 -15.83 10.83
CA TRP A 40 -1.88 -14.52 11.13
C TRP A 40 -2.61 -14.46 12.48
N MET A 41 -3.46 -15.46 12.75
CA MET A 41 -4.21 -15.64 14.01
C MET A 41 -3.73 -16.84 14.82
N GLY A 42 -2.57 -17.40 14.50
CA GLY A 42 -1.99 -18.57 15.13
C GLY A 42 -1.71 -19.69 14.14
N THR A 43 -1.18 -20.81 14.64
CA THR A 43 -0.83 -21.97 13.82
C THR A 43 -2.03 -22.46 13.02
N GLY A 44 -1.84 -22.77 11.73
CA GLY A 44 -2.91 -23.25 10.86
C GLY A 44 -3.76 -22.12 10.26
N THR A 45 -3.31 -20.87 10.30
CA THR A 45 -4.03 -19.74 9.71
C THR A 45 -3.19 -19.02 8.66
N VAL A 46 -3.87 -18.48 7.64
CA VAL A 46 -3.28 -17.62 6.59
C VAL A 46 -4.05 -16.32 6.55
N GLY A 47 -3.34 -15.18 6.69
CA GLY A 47 -3.88 -13.86 6.50
C GLY A 47 -3.55 -13.34 5.11
N VAL A 48 -4.53 -12.78 4.40
CA VAL A 48 -4.34 -12.11 3.12
C VAL A 48 -4.83 -10.69 3.25
N MET A 49 -3.91 -9.74 3.29
CA MET A 49 -4.23 -8.32 3.28
C MET A 49 -4.33 -7.83 1.84
N ILE A 50 -5.37 -7.08 1.54
CA ILE A 50 -5.69 -6.60 0.19
C ILE A 50 -5.66 -5.07 0.12
N ALA A 51 -5.17 -4.51 -0.99
CA ALA A 51 -5.17 -3.07 -1.24
C ALA A 51 -5.33 -2.74 -2.73
N GLY A 52 -5.86 -1.55 -2.97
CA GLY A 52 -5.94 -0.96 -4.29
C GLY A 52 -4.71 -0.11 -4.64
N SER A 53 -4.79 0.58 -5.78
CA SER A 53 -3.79 1.55 -6.26
C SER A 53 -4.35 2.95 -6.42
N ASP A 54 -5.50 3.23 -5.82
CA ASP A 54 -6.04 4.59 -5.80
C ASP A 54 -5.12 5.50 -4.99
N LEU A 55 -4.78 6.66 -5.56
CA LEU A 55 -3.86 7.63 -4.94
C LEU A 55 -4.47 8.39 -3.77
N ILE A 56 -5.81 8.41 -3.66
CA ILE A 56 -6.52 9.11 -2.59
C ILE A 56 -6.84 8.13 -1.47
N ASN A 57 -7.42 6.98 -1.82
CA ASN A 57 -7.78 5.94 -0.85
C ASN A 57 -7.42 4.54 -1.39
N PRO A 58 -6.23 4.03 -1.07
CA PRO A 58 -5.81 2.70 -1.51
C PRO A 58 -6.44 1.55 -0.71
N ILE A 59 -7.25 1.84 0.32
CA ILE A 59 -7.90 0.84 1.16
C ILE A 59 -9.24 0.45 0.51
N PRO A 60 -9.43 -0.84 0.16
CA PRO A 60 -10.66 -1.28 -0.47
C PRO A 60 -11.88 -1.19 0.44
N GLU A 61 -13.06 -1.21 -0.17
CA GLU A 61 -14.34 -1.30 0.53
C GLU A 61 -14.56 -2.71 1.11
N GLU A 62 -15.49 -2.85 2.06
CA GLU A 62 -15.84 -4.13 2.67
C GLU A 62 -16.44 -5.13 1.66
N SER A 63 -17.15 -4.63 0.67
CA SER A 63 -17.66 -5.42 -0.45
C SER A 63 -16.54 -6.11 -1.24
N THR A 64 -15.42 -5.41 -1.44
CA THR A 64 -14.22 -5.96 -2.12
C THR A 64 -13.53 -7.01 -1.26
N GLU A 65 -13.47 -6.81 0.06
CA GLU A 65 -12.93 -7.81 1.00
C GLU A 65 -13.78 -9.09 0.96
N THR A 66 -15.10 -8.96 0.99
CA THR A 66 -16.03 -10.09 0.89
C THR A 66 -15.87 -10.83 -0.44
N ALA A 67 -15.79 -10.11 -1.55
CA ALA A 67 -15.57 -10.70 -2.87
C ALA A 67 -14.22 -11.44 -2.96
N ALA A 68 -13.17 -10.87 -2.37
CA ALA A 68 -11.86 -11.52 -2.32
C ALA A 68 -11.88 -12.81 -1.51
N ARG A 69 -12.53 -12.81 -0.35
CA ARG A 69 -12.70 -14.02 0.46
C ARG A 69 -13.44 -15.11 -0.31
N GLN A 70 -14.58 -14.80 -0.90
CA GLN A 70 -15.37 -15.74 -1.69
C GLN A 70 -14.63 -16.30 -2.91
N HIS A 71 -13.75 -15.49 -3.50
CA HIS A 71 -12.92 -15.92 -4.63
C HIS A 71 -11.76 -16.82 -4.21
N ILE A 72 -11.07 -16.51 -3.10
CA ILE A 72 -9.88 -17.22 -2.65
C ILE A 72 -10.23 -18.53 -1.93
N GLU A 73 -11.31 -18.56 -1.16
CA GLU A 73 -11.69 -19.71 -0.32
C GLU A 73 -11.77 -21.05 -1.08
N PRO A 74 -12.44 -21.14 -2.27
CA PRO A 74 -12.47 -22.38 -3.03
C PRO A 74 -11.15 -22.75 -3.71
N LEU A 75 -10.19 -21.83 -3.82
CA LEU A 75 -8.87 -22.05 -4.41
C LEU A 75 -7.83 -22.46 -3.35
N ALA A 76 -8.11 -22.14 -2.09
CA ALA A 76 -7.24 -22.48 -0.98
C ALA A 76 -7.20 -24.00 -0.73
N PRO A 77 -6.11 -24.55 -0.19
CA PRO A 77 -5.99 -25.97 0.15
C PRO A 77 -7.12 -26.44 1.07
N VAL A 78 -7.75 -27.57 0.73
CA VAL A 78 -8.87 -28.16 1.50
C VAL A 78 -8.45 -28.57 2.90
N ALA A 79 -7.18 -28.88 3.09
CA ALA A 79 -6.64 -29.28 4.39
C ALA A 79 -5.55 -28.31 4.83
N GLY A 80 -5.76 -27.64 5.95
CA GLY A 80 -4.64 -27.12 6.71
C GLY A 80 -4.54 -25.66 7.03
N SER A 81 -5.40 -24.77 6.52
CA SER A 81 -5.33 -23.38 6.97
C SER A 81 -6.66 -22.63 6.91
N ASP A 82 -7.01 -21.99 8.01
CA ASP A 82 -8.12 -21.05 8.05
C ASP A 82 -7.70 -19.74 7.34
N LEU A 83 -8.51 -19.32 6.37
CA LEU A 83 -8.27 -18.11 5.57
C LEU A 83 -8.89 -16.88 6.23
N TYR A 84 -8.05 -15.87 6.42
CA TYR A 84 -8.46 -14.53 6.86
C TYR A 84 -8.12 -13.51 5.77
N VAL A 85 -9.11 -13.01 5.05
CA VAL A 85 -8.94 -11.87 4.14
C VAL A 85 -9.32 -10.60 4.90
N PHE A 86 -8.48 -9.59 4.83
CA PHE A 86 -8.70 -8.34 5.57
C PHE A 86 -8.13 -7.12 4.83
N ARG A 87 -8.65 -5.96 5.21
CA ARG A 87 -8.19 -4.64 4.73
C ARG A 87 -7.12 -4.09 5.67
N PRO A 88 -6.16 -3.31 5.17
CA PRO A 88 -5.20 -2.62 6.02
C PRO A 88 -5.88 -1.53 6.87
N VAL A 89 -5.27 -1.25 8.01
CA VAL A 89 -5.56 -0.05 8.79
C VAL A 89 -4.80 1.13 8.18
N ALA A 90 -5.46 2.29 8.06
CA ALA A 90 -4.81 3.49 7.56
C ALA A 90 -3.78 4.01 8.58
N HIS A 91 -2.51 4.08 8.17
CA HIS A 91 -1.48 4.82 8.89
C HIS A 91 -1.39 6.22 8.27
N THR A 92 -2.09 7.16 8.87
CA THR A 92 -2.15 8.54 8.37
C THR A 92 -0.83 9.27 8.61
N VAL A 93 -0.23 9.80 7.55
CA VAL A 93 1.02 10.55 7.61
C VAL A 93 0.75 12.02 7.34
N ASP A 94 0.97 12.86 8.34
CA ASP A 94 0.83 14.31 8.25
C ASP A 94 2.18 14.95 7.90
N PHE A 95 2.12 16.01 7.08
CA PHE A 95 3.31 16.74 6.65
C PHE A 95 3.23 18.21 7.04
N HIS A 96 4.38 18.78 7.43
CA HIS A 96 4.55 20.22 7.58
C HIS A 96 5.72 20.66 6.70
N ILE A 97 5.43 21.46 5.70
CA ILE A 97 6.38 21.78 4.62
C ILE A 97 6.42 23.30 4.41
N ARG A 98 7.62 23.83 4.28
CA ARG A 98 7.88 25.14 3.73
C ARG A 98 8.45 24.97 2.32
N VAL A 99 7.89 25.64 1.34
CA VAL A 99 8.31 25.53 -0.06
C VAL A 99 8.55 26.89 -0.68
N THR A 100 9.47 26.97 -1.61
CA THR A 100 9.78 28.18 -2.38
C THR A 100 9.88 27.80 -3.87
N PRO A 101 9.17 28.49 -4.78
CA PRO A 101 8.10 29.46 -4.49
C PRO A 101 6.85 28.76 -3.93
N ASP A 102 6.10 29.48 -3.11
CA ASP A 102 4.89 28.97 -2.50
C ASP A 102 3.66 29.39 -3.31
N THR A 103 3.22 28.52 -4.21
CA THR A 103 2.03 28.73 -5.04
C THR A 103 1.06 27.56 -4.95
N PRO A 104 -0.24 27.78 -5.23
CA PRO A 104 -1.21 26.68 -5.21
C PRO A 104 -0.86 25.53 -6.16
N GLU A 105 -0.27 25.82 -7.30
CA GLU A 105 0.13 24.83 -8.30
C GLU A 105 1.26 23.94 -7.79
N ILE A 106 2.26 24.54 -7.13
CA ILE A 106 3.39 23.81 -6.53
C ILE A 106 2.92 22.98 -5.33
N ARG A 107 2.05 23.52 -4.49
CA ARG A 107 1.41 22.76 -3.40
C ARG A 107 0.65 21.55 -3.92
N ALA A 108 -0.09 21.70 -5.02
CA ALA A 108 -0.80 20.61 -5.67
C ALA A 108 0.17 19.56 -6.26
N ALA A 109 1.25 19.98 -6.90
CA ALA A 109 2.28 19.09 -7.44
C ALA A 109 2.97 18.29 -6.32
N ILE A 110 3.37 18.94 -5.21
CA ILE A 110 3.95 18.26 -4.05
C ILE A 110 2.95 17.25 -3.45
N THR A 111 1.68 17.62 -3.34
CA THR A 111 0.63 16.72 -2.85
C THR A 111 0.50 15.47 -3.71
N ALA A 112 0.57 15.61 -5.04
CA ALA A 112 0.52 14.49 -5.98
C ALA A 112 1.74 13.57 -5.85
N GLU A 113 2.95 14.15 -5.74
CA GLU A 113 4.18 13.38 -5.55
C GLU A 113 4.20 12.63 -4.21
N LEU A 114 3.75 13.26 -3.13
CA LEU A 114 3.63 12.61 -1.82
C LEU A 114 2.63 11.44 -1.83
N ARG A 115 1.50 11.58 -2.53
CA ARG A 115 0.56 10.46 -2.70
C ARG A 115 1.19 9.30 -3.47
N SER A 116 1.88 9.61 -4.57
CA SER A 116 2.60 8.61 -5.37
C SER A 116 3.70 7.92 -4.56
N PHE A 117 4.43 8.68 -3.76
CA PHE A 117 5.46 8.17 -2.85
C PHE A 117 4.86 7.22 -1.81
N LEU A 118 3.80 7.64 -1.10
CA LEU A 118 3.15 6.81 -0.08
C LEU A 118 2.55 5.53 -0.67
N LEU A 119 1.98 5.59 -1.88
CA LEU A 119 1.47 4.42 -2.57
C LEU A 119 2.59 3.41 -2.89
N ARG A 120 3.77 3.89 -3.27
CA ARG A 120 4.92 3.06 -3.64
C ARG A 120 5.68 2.53 -2.43
N ASP A 121 6.00 3.41 -1.47
CA ASP A 121 6.92 3.13 -0.38
C ASP A 121 6.21 2.86 0.97
N GLY A 122 4.92 3.21 1.09
CA GLY A 122 4.11 3.06 2.31
C GLY A 122 3.49 1.67 2.49
N TYR A 123 4.25 0.61 2.21
CA TYR A 123 3.79 -0.78 2.31
C TYR A 123 3.91 -1.31 3.76
N PRO A 124 3.18 -2.38 4.09
CA PRO A 124 3.22 -3.01 5.41
C PRO A 124 4.62 -3.46 5.81
N GLN A 125 4.99 -3.26 7.07
CA GLN A 125 6.32 -3.53 7.60
C GLN A 125 7.45 -2.72 6.93
N GLY A 126 7.09 -1.68 6.18
CA GLY A 126 8.03 -0.74 5.57
C GLY A 126 8.44 0.38 6.52
N GLU A 127 9.38 1.17 6.06
CA GLU A 127 9.83 2.38 6.73
C GLU A 127 9.84 3.54 5.74
N LEU A 128 9.10 4.60 6.03
CA LEU A 128 9.14 5.84 5.27
C LEU A 128 10.35 6.65 5.75
N LYS A 129 11.37 6.76 4.90
CA LYS A 129 12.58 7.51 5.21
C LYS A 129 12.39 8.99 4.91
N VAL A 130 12.76 9.85 5.84
CA VAL A 130 12.70 11.32 5.68
C VAL A 130 13.44 11.78 4.43
N SER A 131 14.59 11.19 4.11
CA SER A 131 15.33 11.49 2.88
C SER A 131 14.55 11.18 1.60
N ARG A 132 13.75 10.09 1.60
CA ARG A 132 12.92 9.71 0.45
C ARG A 132 11.66 10.57 0.34
N ILE A 133 11.13 11.04 1.47
CA ILE A 133 10.06 12.04 1.51
C ILE A 133 10.56 13.34 0.90
N SER A 134 11.74 13.82 1.29
CA SER A 134 12.36 15.03 0.74
C SER A 134 12.65 14.90 -0.76
N GLU A 135 13.12 13.73 -1.21
CA GLU A 135 13.30 13.44 -2.63
C GLU A 135 11.98 13.53 -3.41
N ALA A 136 10.89 12.99 -2.86
CA ALA A 136 9.56 13.07 -3.49
C ALA A 136 9.08 14.53 -3.60
N ILE A 137 9.32 15.36 -2.58
CA ILE A 137 8.99 16.78 -2.61
C ILE A 137 9.84 17.51 -3.67
N SER A 138 11.15 17.23 -3.74
CA SER A 138 12.04 17.81 -4.77
C SER A 138 11.68 17.38 -6.20
N GLY A 139 10.99 16.25 -6.37
CA GLY A 139 10.50 15.79 -7.66
C GLY A 139 9.28 16.56 -8.17
N ALA A 140 8.64 17.36 -7.33
CA ALA A 140 7.44 18.10 -7.69
C ALA A 140 7.76 19.22 -8.71
N ASN A 141 6.93 19.31 -9.74
CA ASN A 141 7.14 20.30 -10.79
C ASN A 141 7.00 21.73 -10.25
N GLY A 142 8.04 22.54 -10.48
CA GLY A 142 8.10 23.96 -10.09
C GLY A 142 8.65 24.20 -8.68
N GLU A 143 8.91 23.15 -7.88
CA GLU A 143 9.63 23.29 -6.62
C GLU A 143 11.08 23.73 -6.91
N TYR A 144 11.55 24.76 -6.21
CA TYR A 144 12.94 25.22 -6.28
C TYR A 144 13.71 24.87 -5.01
N SER A 145 13.07 25.03 -3.86
CA SER A 145 13.63 24.59 -2.58
C SER A 145 12.52 24.34 -1.57
N HIS A 146 12.76 23.40 -0.64
CA HIS A 146 11.83 23.14 0.44
C HIS A 146 12.54 22.85 1.76
N GLN A 147 11.79 22.95 2.84
CA GLN A 147 12.17 22.47 4.16
C GLN A 147 11.05 21.57 4.68
N LEU A 148 11.35 20.32 4.90
CA LEU A 148 10.45 19.39 5.59
C LEU A 148 10.57 19.63 7.10
N LEU A 149 9.52 20.18 7.71
CA LEU A 149 9.47 20.50 9.14
C LEU A 149 8.90 19.32 9.95
N ALA A 150 7.99 18.54 9.35
CA ALA A 150 7.50 17.27 9.87
C ALA A 150 7.16 16.32 8.70
N PRO A 151 7.41 15.00 8.83
CA PRO A 151 8.04 14.33 9.98
C PRO A 151 9.55 14.62 10.08
N ALA A 152 10.08 14.66 11.30
CA ALA A 152 11.52 14.86 11.56
C ALA A 152 12.30 13.54 11.59
N GLU A 153 11.62 12.43 11.79
CA GLU A 153 12.19 11.08 11.89
C GLU A 153 11.51 10.13 10.91
N ASN A 154 12.16 9.01 10.64
CA ASN A 154 11.59 7.95 9.81
C ASN A 154 10.32 7.37 10.46
N ILE A 155 9.35 6.99 9.65
CA ILE A 155 8.07 6.45 10.10
C ILE A 155 8.02 4.96 9.79
N SER A 156 7.84 4.13 10.82
CA SER A 156 7.65 2.69 10.66
C SER A 156 6.18 2.37 10.46
N ILE A 157 5.88 1.54 9.48
CA ILE A 157 4.53 1.06 9.18
C ILE A 157 4.36 -0.34 9.76
N ALA A 158 3.31 -0.57 10.53
CA ALA A 158 3.03 -1.88 11.10
C ALA A 158 2.59 -2.89 10.03
N LYS A 159 2.63 -4.19 10.36
CA LYS A 159 2.33 -5.27 9.41
C LYS A 159 0.90 -5.29 8.87
N ASN A 160 -0.03 -4.67 9.59
CA ASN A 160 -1.44 -4.57 9.22
C ASN A 160 -1.84 -3.15 8.78
N GLU A 161 -0.86 -2.28 8.59
CA GLU A 161 -1.06 -0.89 8.20
C GLU A 161 -0.62 -0.61 6.77
N LEU A 162 -1.21 0.43 6.18
CA LEU A 162 -0.81 1.00 4.91
C LEU A 162 -0.74 2.52 5.07
N ALA A 163 0.37 3.12 4.65
CA ALA A 163 0.53 4.56 4.74
C ALA A 163 -0.42 5.28 3.77
N VAL A 164 -1.12 6.27 4.29
CA VAL A 164 -2.00 7.15 3.54
C VAL A 164 -1.68 8.61 3.84
N LEU A 165 -1.95 9.49 2.88
CA LEU A 165 -1.73 10.91 3.07
C LEU A 165 -2.75 11.47 4.06
N GLY A 166 -2.25 12.13 5.10
CA GLY A 166 -3.03 12.93 6.04
C GLY A 166 -3.11 14.40 5.62
N THR A 167 -2.94 15.27 6.58
CA THR A 167 -2.96 16.72 6.37
C THR A 167 -1.59 17.23 5.95
N ILE A 168 -1.55 18.15 4.97
CA ILE A 168 -0.35 18.92 4.67
C ILE A 168 -0.56 20.34 5.16
N SER A 169 0.28 20.79 6.10
CA SER A 169 0.34 22.17 6.55
C SER A 169 1.53 22.89 5.91
N TRP A 170 1.29 24.09 5.47
CA TRP A 170 2.28 24.92 4.77
C TRP A 170 2.73 26.07 5.68
N ALA A 171 4.06 26.36 5.70
CA ALA A 171 4.67 27.38 6.55
C ALA A 171 5.33 28.49 5.71
#